data_8f4e34c0729760ff7f13acefaf556496
#
_entry.id   8f4e34c0729760ff7f13acefaf556496
#
_cell.length_a   1.000
_cell.length_b   1.000
_cell.length_c   1.000
_cell.angle_alpha   90.00
_cell.angle_beta   90.00
_cell.angle_gamma   90.00
#
_symmetry.space_group_name_H-M   'P 1'
#
loop_
_entity.id
_entity.type
_entity.pdbx_description
1 polymer ?
#
loop_
_entity_poly.entity_id
_entity_poly.type
_entity_poly.pdbx_seq_one_letter_code
_entity_poly.pdbx_strand_id
1 'polypeptide(L)'
;MRALREAIRGGRLAPGTRLPPYRSLAADLGLARNTVADAYAELVAEGWLTARQGSGTRVARRAAPAAPAPRPRTPARDARPAYDLVQGRPDPAAFPRGAWLASARRALTAAPNDAFGPGDPRGRAELRQALAEYLARVRGVRADAGRIVLCSGAAHALRLLARVVGGTWAVEAYGLPFHHALLAEEGVRTVPVGVDEDGARVGELAGPETVLLTPAHQFPTGGPLHPERRAAVVDWARATGGLVLEDDYDGEFRYDRQPVGAVQGLDPEHVVLIGSVSKSLSPTLRIGWMVLPERLVDGVVEAKGEREQWSSATEQLTLADFVESGAYDRHVRRMRQRHRRRRDRLVEVLAERAPHVRVTGIAAGLHAVLELPPGTERAVVKAAAWQGLAVEGLSGYRHPDSRGGDGAPGGGERDGLVVGYSTPAEHAYAGALDALCRALPPA
;
A
#
# COMPACT_ATOMS: atom_id res chain seq x y z
N MET A 1 -16.13 36.18 26.15
CA MET A 1 -15.89 34.73 26.28
C MET A 1 -14.50 34.28 25.89
N ARG A 2 -14.06 34.48 24.63
CA ARG A 2 -12.74 34.02 24.14
C ARG A 2 -11.59 34.50 25.07
N ALA A 3 -11.57 35.76 25.45
CA ALA A 3 -10.56 36.33 26.35
C ALA A 3 -10.51 35.65 27.73
N LEU A 4 -11.67 35.27 28.30
CA LEU A 4 -11.72 34.53 29.58
C LEU A 4 -11.18 33.09 29.40
N ARG A 5 -11.54 32.38 28.34
CA ARG A 5 -10.97 31.06 28.06
C ARG A 5 -9.44 31.12 27.87
N GLU A 6 -8.96 32.13 27.15
CA GLU A 6 -7.50 32.35 26.97
C GLU A 6 -6.80 32.70 28.26
N ALA A 7 -7.41 33.51 29.13
CA ALA A 7 -6.86 33.85 30.43
C ALA A 7 -6.78 32.65 31.39
N ILE A 8 -7.79 31.75 31.35
CA ILE A 8 -7.81 30.50 32.10
C ILE A 8 -6.78 29.51 31.52
N ARG A 9 -6.77 29.29 30.21
CA ARG A 9 -5.81 28.41 29.55
C ARG A 9 -4.36 28.85 29.75
N GLY A 10 -4.11 30.14 29.67
CA GLY A 10 -2.78 30.72 29.87
C GLY A 10 -2.35 30.88 31.35
N GLY A 11 -3.15 30.38 32.30
CA GLY A 11 -2.83 30.42 33.72
C GLY A 11 -2.97 31.80 34.39
N ARG A 12 -3.34 32.86 33.66
CA ARG A 12 -3.60 34.20 34.22
C ARG A 12 -4.77 34.19 35.21
N LEU A 13 -5.74 33.32 34.99
CA LEU A 13 -6.82 33.02 35.93
C LEU A 13 -6.64 31.58 36.42
N ALA A 14 -6.06 31.43 37.60
CA ALA A 14 -5.80 30.14 38.22
C ALA A 14 -7.09 29.40 38.61
N PRO A 15 -7.11 28.06 38.64
CA PRO A 15 -8.22 27.28 39.15
C PRO A 15 -8.64 27.73 40.57
N GLY A 16 -9.95 27.90 40.76
CA GLY A 16 -10.52 28.40 42.01
C GLY A 16 -10.56 29.94 42.14
N THR A 17 -9.93 30.69 41.24
CA THR A 17 -9.98 32.15 41.23
C THR A 17 -11.45 32.61 41.14
N ARG A 18 -11.85 33.50 42.04
CA ARG A 18 -13.17 34.10 42.06
C ARG A 18 -13.26 35.20 41.00
N LEU A 19 -14.24 35.11 40.13
CA LEU A 19 -14.53 36.13 39.12
C LEU A 19 -15.39 37.25 39.74
N PRO A 20 -15.31 38.49 39.22
CA PRO A 20 -16.20 39.56 39.59
C PRO A 20 -17.67 39.16 39.33
N PRO A 21 -18.62 39.66 40.11
CA PRO A 21 -20.04 39.53 39.78
C PRO A 21 -20.31 40.04 38.35
N TYR A 22 -21.13 39.34 37.58
CA TYR A 22 -21.41 39.72 36.19
C TYR A 22 -21.89 41.16 36.04
N ARG A 23 -22.54 41.73 37.08
CA ARG A 23 -22.98 43.14 37.10
C ARG A 23 -21.79 44.11 37.16
N SER A 24 -20.80 43.82 37.98
CA SER A 24 -19.58 44.65 38.10
C SER A 24 -18.75 44.55 36.84
N LEU A 25 -18.51 43.33 36.33
CA LEU A 25 -17.75 43.11 35.11
C LEU A 25 -18.43 43.76 33.87
N ALA A 26 -19.77 43.77 33.83
CA ALA A 26 -20.51 44.45 32.76
C ALA A 26 -20.28 45.97 32.79
N ALA A 27 -20.30 46.57 34.01
CA ALA A 27 -20.00 47.98 34.19
C ALA A 27 -18.56 48.33 33.80
N ASP A 28 -17.58 47.53 34.28
CA ASP A 28 -16.15 47.71 33.98
C ASP A 28 -15.81 47.61 32.50
N LEU A 29 -16.54 46.76 31.77
CA LEU A 29 -16.33 46.52 30.31
C LEU A 29 -17.24 47.36 29.41
N GLY A 30 -18.15 48.15 29.96
CA GLY A 30 -19.12 48.94 29.17
C GLY A 30 -20.11 48.06 28.38
N LEU A 31 -20.43 46.85 28.89
CA LEU A 31 -21.31 45.87 28.25
C LEU A 31 -22.67 45.77 28.93
N ALA A 32 -23.67 45.29 28.19
CA ALA A 32 -24.97 44.95 28.76
C ALA A 32 -24.83 43.80 29.80
N ARG A 33 -25.55 43.89 30.92
CA ARG A 33 -25.55 42.88 31.99
C ARG A 33 -25.85 41.48 31.49
N ASN A 34 -26.82 41.34 30.61
CA ASN A 34 -27.22 40.05 30.06
C ASN A 34 -26.11 39.42 29.21
N THR A 35 -25.35 40.21 28.44
CA THR A 35 -24.21 39.73 27.65
C THR A 35 -23.14 39.06 28.51
N VAL A 36 -22.86 39.62 29.69
CA VAL A 36 -21.86 39.04 30.59
C VAL A 36 -22.46 37.87 31.38
N ALA A 37 -23.76 37.93 31.74
CA ALA A 37 -24.47 36.83 32.38
C ALA A 37 -24.52 35.59 31.47
N ASP A 38 -24.88 35.76 30.19
CA ASP A 38 -24.93 34.70 29.19
C ASP A 38 -23.51 34.10 28.98
N ALA A 39 -22.50 34.95 28.91
CA ALA A 39 -21.11 34.50 28.77
C ALA A 39 -20.66 33.66 29.98
N TYR A 40 -21.08 34.02 31.19
CA TYR A 40 -20.78 33.23 32.37
C TYR A 40 -21.55 31.92 32.37
N ALA A 41 -22.82 31.94 32.03
CA ALA A 41 -23.66 30.73 31.93
C ALA A 41 -23.08 29.73 30.95
N GLU A 42 -22.64 30.20 29.76
CA GLU A 42 -22.03 29.36 28.77
C GLU A 42 -20.68 28.78 29.26
N LEU A 43 -19.84 29.57 29.86
CA LEU A 43 -18.57 29.09 30.44
C LEU A 43 -18.77 28.13 31.63
N VAL A 44 -19.88 28.24 32.36
CA VAL A 44 -20.29 27.24 33.35
C VAL A 44 -20.76 25.96 32.68
N ALA A 45 -21.60 26.05 31.65
CA ALA A 45 -22.04 24.91 30.90
C ALA A 45 -20.89 24.14 30.22
N GLU A 46 -19.88 24.86 29.75
CA GLU A 46 -18.65 24.29 29.17
C GLU A 46 -17.69 23.74 30.27
N GLY A 47 -17.97 23.95 31.54
CA GLY A 47 -17.10 23.46 32.63
C GLY A 47 -15.84 24.31 32.91
N TRP A 48 -15.70 25.50 32.30
CA TRP A 48 -14.60 26.43 32.60
C TRP A 48 -14.79 27.15 33.95
N LEU A 49 -16.05 27.40 34.31
CA LEU A 49 -16.43 28.06 35.54
C LEU A 49 -17.35 27.15 36.36
N THR A 50 -17.39 27.42 37.66
CA THR A 50 -18.39 26.88 38.57
C THR A 50 -19.12 28.03 39.26
N ALA A 51 -20.43 27.99 39.28
CA ALA A 51 -21.28 28.96 40.01
C ALA A 51 -21.98 28.27 41.18
N ARG A 52 -21.93 28.85 42.33
CA ARG A 52 -22.71 28.41 43.50
C ARG A 52 -23.47 29.61 44.10
N GLN A 53 -24.73 29.42 44.41
CA GLN A 53 -25.55 30.43 45.04
C GLN A 53 -24.94 30.89 46.36
N GLY A 54 -24.77 32.19 46.55
CA GLY A 54 -24.10 32.78 47.72
C GLY A 54 -22.57 32.83 47.68
N SER A 55 -21.87 32.00 46.91
CA SER A 55 -20.39 31.96 46.86
C SER A 55 -19.77 32.53 45.58
N GLY A 56 -20.61 32.91 44.58
CA GLY A 56 -20.19 33.53 43.31
C GLY A 56 -19.65 32.55 42.29
N THR A 57 -19.11 33.10 41.19
CA THR A 57 -18.55 32.34 40.08
C THR A 57 -17.03 32.20 40.22
N ARG A 58 -16.49 31.01 40.06
CA ARG A 58 -15.06 30.69 40.16
C ARG A 58 -14.59 29.89 38.94
N VAL A 59 -13.29 29.99 38.64
CA VAL A 59 -12.61 29.13 37.68
C VAL A 59 -12.67 27.68 38.16
N ALA A 60 -13.11 26.76 37.33
CA ALA A 60 -13.21 25.34 37.65
C ALA A 60 -11.84 24.70 37.90
N ARG A 61 -11.73 23.84 38.93
CA ARG A 61 -10.45 23.16 39.26
C ARG A 61 -9.94 22.23 38.14
N ARG A 62 -10.83 21.74 37.28
CA ARG A 62 -10.50 20.87 36.13
C ARG A 62 -10.12 21.63 34.87
N ALA A 63 -10.21 22.96 34.88
CA ALA A 63 -9.86 23.80 33.73
C ALA A 63 -8.34 24.08 33.61
N ALA A 64 -7.54 23.56 34.55
CA ALA A 64 -6.09 23.66 34.43
C ALA A 64 -5.61 22.74 33.28
N PRO A 65 -4.81 23.27 32.35
CA PRO A 65 -4.14 22.39 31.39
C PRO A 65 -3.25 21.42 32.16
N ALA A 66 -3.37 20.13 31.88
CA ALA A 66 -2.29 19.23 32.29
C ALA A 66 -1.01 19.75 31.62
N ALA A 67 0.05 19.91 32.41
CA ALA A 67 1.36 20.22 31.82
C ALA A 67 1.62 19.23 30.67
N PRO A 68 1.96 19.70 29.47
CA PRO A 68 2.19 18.79 28.36
C PRO A 68 3.32 17.85 28.81
N ALA A 69 3.00 16.55 28.87
CA ALA A 69 4.03 15.53 29.02
C ALA A 69 5.13 15.81 27.99
N PRO A 70 6.42 15.71 28.36
CA PRO A 70 7.50 15.86 27.39
C PRO A 70 7.20 14.96 26.20
N ARG A 71 6.88 15.55 25.07
CA ARG A 71 6.72 14.75 23.85
C ARG A 71 8.04 14.03 23.63
N PRO A 72 8.03 12.68 23.50
CA PRO A 72 9.24 12.00 23.06
C PRO A 72 9.73 12.76 21.83
N ARG A 73 10.98 13.21 21.86
CA ARG A 73 11.61 13.77 20.68
C ARG A 73 11.54 12.68 19.64
N THR A 74 10.64 12.84 18.66
CA THR A 74 10.70 12.01 17.46
C THR A 74 12.13 12.13 16.96
N PRO A 75 12.88 11.04 16.80
CA PRO A 75 14.21 11.13 16.23
C PRO A 75 14.11 11.97 14.97
N ALA A 76 15.06 12.87 14.77
CA ALA A 76 15.11 13.71 13.59
C ALA A 76 14.89 12.78 12.38
N ARG A 77 13.84 13.06 11.60
CA ARG A 77 13.52 12.28 10.40
C ARG A 77 14.81 12.26 9.59
N ASP A 78 15.44 11.09 9.50
CA ASP A 78 16.70 10.94 8.78
C ASP A 78 16.62 11.73 7.49
N ALA A 79 17.66 12.51 7.19
CA ALA A 79 17.68 13.36 6.01
C ALA A 79 17.26 12.52 4.81
N ARG A 80 16.22 12.95 4.08
CA ARG A 80 15.76 12.19 2.91
C ARG A 80 16.95 11.93 2.01
N PRO A 81 17.14 10.68 1.54
CA PRO A 81 18.24 10.38 0.64
C PRO A 81 18.14 11.28 -0.60
N ALA A 82 19.29 11.67 -1.14
CA ALA A 82 19.33 12.50 -2.36
C ALA A 82 18.71 11.75 -3.54
N TYR A 83 18.88 10.43 -3.56
CA TYR A 83 18.35 9.53 -4.58
C TYR A 83 17.65 8.34 -3.93
N ASP A 84 16.52 7.93 -4.50
CA ASP A 84 15.71 6.83 -3.99
C ASP A 84 15.47 5.78 -5.10
N LEU A 85 16.07 4.60 -4.95
CA LEU A 85 15.86 3.43 -5.79
C LEU A 85 15.15 2.29 -5.01
N VAL A 86 14.53 2.61 -3.88
CA VAL A 86 13.68 1.64 -3.16
C VAL A 86 12.47 1.30 -4.03
N GLN A 87 12.23 0.01 -4.19
CA GLN A 87 11.15 -0.49 -5.04
C GLN A 87 9.74 -0.15 -4.50
N GLY A 88 8.73 -0.28 -5.36
CA GLY A 88 7.32 -0.25 -4.98
C GLY A 88 6.72 1.14 -4.77
N ARG A 89 7.46 2.21 -5.01
CA ARG A 89 7.00 3.60 -4.89
C ARG A 89 6.93 4.24 -6.28
N PRO A 90 5.75 4.38 -6.90
CA PRO A 90 5.65 5.10 -8.16
C PRO A 90 5.99 6.59 -7.96
N ASP A 91 6.63 7.20 -8.97
CA ASP A 91 6.91 8.64 -8.97
C ASP A 91 5.61 9.45 -8.87
N PRO A 92 5.40 10.24 -7.79
CA PRO A 92 4.15 10.99 -7.59
C PRO A 92 3.90 12.03 -8.69
N ALA A 93 4.94 12.49 -9.38
CA ALA A 93 4.80 13.43 -10.50
C ALA A 93 4.16 12.79 -11.74
N ALA A 94 4.17 11.46 -11.82
CA ALA A 94 3.56 10.74 -12.94
C ALA A 94 2.04 10.59 -12.83
N PHE A 95 1.45 10.93 -11.68
CA PHE A 95 -0.01 10.86 -11.50
C PHE A 95 -0.74 11.73 -12.53
N PRO A 96 -1.72 11.20 -13.28
CA PRO A 96 -2.35 11.87 -14.42
C PRO A 96 -3.44 12.87 -13.98
N ARG A 97 -3.05 13.93 -13.23
CA ARG A 97 -3.98 14.87 -12.58
C ARG A 97 -5.08 15.40 -13.49
N GLY A 98 -4.73 15.86 -14.70
CA GLY A 98 -5.72 16.43 -15.63
C GLY A 98 -6.76 15.41 -16.10
N ALA A 99 -6.31 14.21 -16.46
CA ALA A 99 -7.21 13.13 -16.88
C ALA A 99 -8.06 12.61 -15.72
N TRP A 100 -7.48 12.50 -14.51
CA TRP A 100 -8.20 12.11 -13.30
C TRP A 100 -9.31 13.11 -12.95
N LEU A 101 -8.99 14.42 -12.97
CA LEU A 101 -9.99 15.48 -12.72
C LEU A 101 -11.11 15.48 -13.78
N ALA A 102 -10.78 15.20 -15.04
CA ALA A 102 -11.80 15.08 -16.09
C ALA A 102 -12.75 13.92 -15.84
N SER A 103 -12.22 12.75 -15.44
CA SER A 103 -13.01 11.59 -15.05
C SER A 103 -13.85 11.87 -13.81
N ALA A 104 -13.27 12.47 -12.77
CA ALA A 104 -13.99 12.85 -11.56
C ALA A 104 -15.18 13.78 -11.87
N ARG A 105 -14.97 14.78 -12.72
CA ARG A 105 -16.05 15.69 -13.13
C ARG A 105 -17.19 14.93 -13.81
N ARG A 106 -16.91 14.06 -14.78
CA ARG A 106 -17.95 13.29 -15.49
C ARG A 106 -18.69 12.37 -14.53
N ALA A 107 -17.94 11.56 -13.79
CA ALA A 107 -18.49 10.57 -12.88
C ALA A 107 -19.39 11.19 -11.81
N LEU A 108 -18.91 12.25 -11.13
CA LEU A 108 -19.65 12.89 -10.04
C LEU A 108 -20.83 13.74 -10.54
N THR A 109 -20.77 14.28 -11.77
CA THR A 109 -21.91 15.01 -12.36
C THR A 109 -23.01 14.05 -12.79
N ALA A 110 -22.66 12.86 -13.26
CA ALA A 110 -23.63 11.85 -13.72
C ALA A 110 -24.16 10.97 -12.57
N ALA A 111 -23.46 10.91 -11.44
CA ALA A 111 -23.85 10.05 -10.33
C ALA A 111 -25.20 10.44 -9.73
N PRO A 112 -26.10 9.48 -9.49
CA PRO A 112 -27.37 9.73 -8.79
C PRO A 112 -27.10 10.02 -7.30
N ASN A 113 -28.05 10.65 -6.62
CA ASN A 113 -27.88 11.08 -5.22
C ASN A 113 -27.60 9.92 -4.26
N ASP A 114 -28.18 8.76 -4.48
CA ASP A 114 -27.96 7.56 -3.68
C ASP A 114 -26.52 7.00 -3.78
N ALA A 115 -25.79 7.37 -4.84
CA ALA A 115 -24.38 7.04 -4.96
C ALA A 115 -23.50 7.61 -3.82
N PHE A 116 -23.99 8.65 -3.14
CA PHE A 116 -23.33 9.30 -2.01
C PHE A 116 -23.86 8.81 -0.64
N GLY A 117 -24.79 7.87 -0.65
CA GLY A 117 -25.29 7.19 0.53
C GLY A 117 -24.50 5.93 0.90
N PRO A 118 -24.97 5.16 1.89
CA PRO A 118 -24.46 3.83 2.19
C PRO A 118 -24.52 2.96 0.93
N GLY A 119 -23.41 2.25 0.62
CA GLY A 119 -23.30 1.44 -0.57
C GLY A 119 -23.19 -0.05 -0.29
N ASP A 120 -23.09 -0.84 -1.35
CA ASP A 120 -22.77 -2.27 -1.30
C ASP A 120 -21.40 -2.48 -0.62
N PRO A 121 -21.26 -3.32 0.40
CA PRO A 121 -19.98 -3.59 1.06
C PRO A 121 -18.92 -4.18 0.11
N ARG A 122 -19.33 -4.79 -1.01
CA ARG A 122 -18.40 -5.21 -2.07
C ARG A 122 -17.75 -4.02 -2.79
N GLY A 123 -18.31 -2.82 -2.67
CA GLY A 123 -17.92 -1.61 -3.38
C GLY A 123 -18.89 -1.25 -4.50
N ARG A 124 -18.69 -0.09 -5.12
CA ARG A 124 -19.58 0.45 -6.17
C ARG A 124 -19.68 -0.49 -7.35
N ALA A 125 -20.93 -0.74 -7.78
CA ALA A 125 -21.22 -1.63 -8.90
C ALA A 125 -20.56 -1.16 -10.19
N GLU A 126 -20.51 0.16 -10.42
CA GLU A 126 -19.89 0.77 -11.59
C GLU A 126 -18.40 0.41 -11.68
N LEU A 127 -17.68 0.48 -10.57
CA LEU A 127 -16.27 0.12 -10.57
C LEU A 127 -16.06 -1.38 -10.72
N ARG A 128 -16.88 -2.19 -10.06
CA ARG A 128 -16.80 -3.65 -10.18
C ARG A 128 -17.05 -4.12 -11.60
N GLN A 129 -18.01 -3.52 -12.30
CA GLN A 129 -18.30 -3.81 -13.69
C GLN A 129 -17.12 -3.39 -14.61
N ALA A 130 -16.64 -2.15 -14.45
CA ALA A 130 -15.51 -1.65 -15.22
C ALA A 130 -14.24 -2.50 -15.02
N LEU A 131 -14.00 -2.97 -13.79
CA LEU A 131 -12.88 -3.87 -13.48
C LEU A 131 -13.08 -5.26 -14.10
N ALA A 132 -14.28 -5.84 -14.05
CA ALA A 132 -14.55 -7.15 -14.67
C ALA A 132 -14.22 -7.13 -16.17
N GLU A 133 -14.68 -6.11 -16.88
CA GLU A 133 -14.42 -5.94 -18.32
C GLU A 133 -12.93 -5.67 -18.61
N TYR A 134 -12.31 -4.79 -17.83
CA TYR A 134 -10.89 -4.47 -17.95
C TYR A 134 -10.01 -5.70 -17.73
N LEU A 135 -10.20 -6.41 -16.63
CA LEU A 135 -9.38 -7.57 -16.25
C LEU A 135 -9.58 -8.74 -17.23
N ALA A 136 -10.80 -8.97 -17.70
CA ALA A 136 -11.06 -9.97 -18.75
C ALA A 136 -10.26 -9.66 -20.01
N ARG A 137 -10.26 -8.40 -20.45
CA ARG A 137 -9.59 -7.96 -21.67
C ARG A 137 -8.06 -7.99 -21.56
N VAL A 138 -7.50 -7.55 -20.43
CA VAL A 138 -6.04 -7.32 -20.33
C VAL A 138 -5.31 -8.46 -19.63
N ARG A 139 -5.99 -9.25 -18.79
CA ARG A 139 -5.41 -10.31 -17.97
C ARG A 139 -6.04 -11.68 -18.20
N GLY A 140 -7.10 -11.77 -19.01
CA GLY A 140 -7.83 -13.03 -19.24
C GLY A 140 -8.55 -13.54 -17.98
N VAL A 141 -8.86 -12.66 -17.05
CA VAL A 141 -9.59 -13.00 -15.81
C VAL A 141 -11.01 -13.41 -16.14
N ARG A 142 -11.51 -14.44 -15.47
CA ARG A 142 -12.85 -14.98 -15.64
C ARG A 142 -13.69 -14.73 -14.39
N ALA A 143 -14.38 -13.59 -14.38
CA ALA A 143 -15.31 -13.25 -13.30
C ALA A 143 -16.33 -12.22 -13.77
N ASP A 144 -17.53 -12.30 -13.20
CA ASP A 144 -18.50 -11.23 -13.25
C ASP A 144 -18.27 -10.22 -12.10
N ALA A 145 -18.97 -9.07 -12.15
CA ALA A 145 -18.85 -8.03 -11.13
C ALA A 145 -19.33 -8.48 -9.72
N GLY A 146 -20.13 -9.55 -9.62
CA GLY A 146 -20.59 -10.13 -8.36
C GLY A 146 -19.46 -10.73 -7.54
N ARG A 147 -18.45 -11.26 -8.22
CA ARG A 147 -17.28 -11.93 -7.63
C ARG A 147 -16.14 -10.96 -7.31
N ILE A 148 -16.31 -9.67 -7.58
CA ILE A 148 -15.31 -8.65 -7.29
C ILE A 148 -15.65 -7.96 -5.97
N VAL A 149 -14.72 -7.97 -5.03
CA VAL A 149 -14.80 -7.24 -3.75
C VAL A 149 -13.70 -6.19 -3.70
N LEU A 150 -14.08 -4.92 -3.58
CA LEU A 150 -13.14 -3.81 -3.47
C LEU A 150 -12.52 -3.75 -2.08
N CYS A 151 -11.25 -3.39 -2.02
CA CYS A 151 -10.48 -3.25 -0.79
C CYS A 151 -9.51 -2.06 -0.87
N SER A 152 -8.77 -1.77 0.18
CA SER A 152 -7.81 -0.66 0.20
C SER A 152 -6.39 -1.05 -0.25
N GLY A 153 -6.26 -2.11 -1.07
CA GLY A 153 -5.00 -2.61 -1.62
C GLY A 153 -4.61 -3.99 -1.08
N ALA A 154 -3.50 -4.55 -1.56
CA ALA A 154 -3.08 -5.94 -1.30
C ALA A 154 -2.98 -6.29 0.20
N ALA A 155 -2.41 -5.42 1.02
CA ALA A 155 -2.33 -5.66 2.47
C ALA A 155 -3.72 -5.83 3.13
N HIS A 156 -4.72 -5.07 2.68
CA HIS A 156 -6.10 -5.22 3.17
C HIS A 156 -6.73 -6.50 2.64
N ALA A 157 -6.51 -6.82 1.37
CA ALA A 157 -6.97 -8.08 0.77
C ALA A 157 -6.42 -9.30 1.53
N LEU A 158 -5.10 -9.32 1.80
CA LEU A 158 -4.45 -10.41 2.55
C LEU A 158 -5.01 -10.52 3.96
N ARG A 159 -5.29 -9.41 4.64
CA ARG A 159 -5.88 -9.42 5.98
C ARG A 159 -7.29 -10.00 6.00
N LEU A 160 -8.12 -9.64 5.02
CA LEU A 160 -9.47 -10.20 4.88
C LEU A 160 -9.43 -11.70 4.56
N LEU A 161 -8.60 -12.09 3.61
CA LEU A 161 -8.43 -13.50 3.23
C LEU A 161 -7.87 -14.34 4.40
N ALA A 162 -6.92 -13.79 5.16
CA ALA A 162 -6.38 -14.45 6.35
C ALA A 162 -7.46 -14.76 7.40
N ARG A 163 -8.40 -13.84 7.63
CA ARG A 163 -9.54 -14.03 8.54
C ARG A 163 -10.53 -15.09 8.06
N VAL A 164 -10.74 -15.17 6.75
CA VAL A 164 -11.72 -16.10 6.15
C VAL A 164 -11.15 -17.49 5.97
N VAL A 165 -9.89 -17.59 5.52
CA VAL A 165 -9.26 -18.87 5.17
C VAL A 165 -8.44 -19.42 6.34
N GLY A 166 -7.70 -18.57 7.06
CA GLY A 166 -6.86 -18.98 8.18
C GLY A 166 -5.78 -20.00 7.83
N GLY A 167 -5.34 -20.76 8.83
CA GLY A 167 -4.51 -21.95 8.66
C GLY A 167 -3.03 -21.70 8.37
N THR A 168 -2.44 -22.55 7.53
CA THR A 168 -1.03 -22.45 7.10
C THR A 168 -0.96 -22.12 5.61
N TRP A 169 -0.25 -21.06 5.29
CA TRP A 169 -0.06 -20.62 3.90
C TRP A 169 1.36 -20.90 3.44
N ALA A 170 1.49 -21.48 2.27
CA ALA A 170 2.73 -21.47 1.53
C ALA A 170 2.95 -20.07 0.95
N VAL A 171 4.16 -19.54 1.06
CA VAL A 171 4.54 -18.25 0.49
C VAL A 171 5.86 -18.40 -0.24
N GLU A 172 6.12 -17.60 -1.26
CA GLU A 172 7.40 -17.60 -1.96
C GLU A 172 8.55 -17.31 -0.98
N ALA A 173 9.68 -18.03 -1.09
CA ALA A 173 10.84 -17.89 -0.22
C ALA A 173 11.46 -16.48 -0.23
N TYR A 174 11.15 -15.71 -1.25
CA TYR A 174 11.40 -14.27 -1.32
C TYR A 174 10.07 -13.54 -1.52
N GLY A 175 9.80 -12.53 -0.73
CA GLY A 175 8.57 -11.76 -0.76
C GLY A 175 8.63 -10.51 0.10
N LEU A 176 7.55 -9.77 0.22
CA LEU A 176 7.50 -8.57 1.05
C LEU A 176 7.47 -8.93 2.55
N PRO A 177 8.48 -8.54 3.35
CA PRO A 177 8.55 -8.90 4.77
C PRO A 177 7.32 -8.49 5.58
N PHE A 178 6.70 -7.36 5.23
CA PHE A 178 5.52 -6.89 5.93
C PHE A 178 4.28 -7.76 5.67
N HIS A 179 4.22 -8.54 4.56
CA HIS A 179 3.15 -9.52 4.35
C HIS A 179 3.24 -10.65 5.36
N HIS A 180 4.44 -11.13 5.67
CA HIS A 180 4.64 -12.19 6.68
C HIS A 180 4.20 -11.70 8.07
N ALA A 181 4.62 -10.47 8.45
CA ALA A 181 4.20 -9.88 9.73
C ALA A 181 2.68 -9.71 9.81
N LEU A 182 2.04 -9.20 8.74
CA LEU A 182 0.60 -9.03 8.65
C LEU A 182 -0.15 -10.37 8.77
N LEU A 183 0.30 -11.41 8.08
CA LEU A 183 -0.31 -12.73 8.14
C LEU A 183 -0.17 -13.34 9.54
N ALA A 184 0.98 -13.17 10.19
CA ALA A 184 1.20 -13.61 11.56
C ALA A 184 0.29 -12.88 12.57
N GLU A 185 0.06 -11.56 12.38
CA GLU A 185 -0.90 -10.77 13.19
C GLU A 185 -2.33 -11.33 13.08
N GLU A 186 -2.72 -11.85 11.93
CA GLU A 186 -4.03 -12.47 11.70
C GLU A 186 -4.03 -14.00 12.05
N GLY A 187 -2.99 -14.53 12.67
CA GLY A 187 -2.90 -15.91 13.12
C GLY A 187 -2.56 -16.94 12.03
N VAL A 188 -2.17 -16.51 10.84
CA VAL A 188 -1.74 -17.38 9.75
C VAL A 188 -0.27 -17.73 9.90
N ARG A 189 0.05 -19.03 9.87
CA ARG A 189 1.42 -19.52 9.79
C ARG A 189 1.89 -19.56 8.35
N THR A 190 3.04 -18.98 8.05
CA THR A 190 3.65 -19.02 6.71
C THR A 190 4.75 -20.09 6.65
N VAL A 191 4.86 -20.78 5.50
CA VAL A 191 5.96 -21.70 5.19
C VAL A 191 6.54 -21.34 3.81
N PRO A 192 7.87 -21.25 3.67
CA PRO A 192 8.47 -20.86 2.41
C PRO A 192 8.43 -21.97 1.37
N VAL A 193 8.13 -21.58 0.12
CA VAL A 193 8.31 -22.40 -1.09
C VAL A 193 9.49 -21.85 -1.87
N GLY A 194 10.41 -22.70 -2.28
CA GLY A 194 11.60 -22.31 -3.02
C GLY A 194 11.26 -21.56 -4.32
N VAL A 195 12.16 -20.65 -4.73
CA VAL A 195 12.02 -19.86 -5.95
C VAL A 195 13.32 -20.00 -6.75
N ASP A 196 13.18 -20.29 -8.05
CA ASP A 196 14.28 -20.34 -9.01
C ASP A 196 13.96 -19.49 -10.25
N GLU A 197 14.65 -19.69 -11.36
CA GLU A 197 14.48 -18.94 -12.60
C GLU A 197 13.11 -19.18 -13.27
N ASP A 198 12.47 -20.30 -12.97
CA ASP A 198 11.11 -20.66 -13.44
C ASP A 198 10.00 -20.22 -12.44
N GLY A 199 10.34 -19.44 -11.42
CA GLY A 199 9.44 -18.96 -10.37
C GLY A 199 9.32 -19.92 -9.19
N ALA A 200 8.18 -19.91 -8.49
CA ALA A 200 7.95 -20.77 -7.33
C ALA A 200 7.97 -22.26 -7.68
N ARG A 201 8.65 -23.05 -6.85
CA ARG A 201 8.74 -24.52 -6.99
C ARG A 201 7.48 -25.21 -6.46
N VAL A 202 6.38 -25.03 -7.17
CA VAL A 202 5.05 -25.51 -6.76
C VAL A 202 4.95 -27.01 -6.52
N GLY A 203 5.87 -27.80 -7.05
CA GLY A 203 5.98 -29.25 -6.73
C GLY A 203 6.37 -29.55 -5.27
N GLU A 204 6.82 -28.54 -4.52
CA GLU A 204 7.16 -28.65 -3.08
C GLU A 204 5.95 -28.35 -2.17
N LEU A 205 4.78 -28.03 -2.74
CA LEU A 205 3.56 -27.74 -1.98
C LEU A 205 3.03 -29.02 -1.31
N ALA A 206 3.41 -29.25 -0.06
CA ALA A 206 2.95 -30.34 0.75
C ALA A 206 2.52 -29.83 2.15
N GLY A 207 1.26 -30.05 2.49
CA GLY A 207 0.70 -29.67 3.79
C GLY A 207 -0.08 -28.36 3.85
N PRO A 208 0.38 -27.21 3.29
CA PRO A 208 -0.45 -26.00 3.22
C PRO A 208 -1.71 -26.19 2.38
N GLU A 209 -2.79 -25.51 2.82
CA GLU A 209 -4.06 -25.47 2.07
C GLU A 209 -4.20 -24.20 1.20
N THR A 210 -3.31 -23.24 1.38
CA THR A 210 -3.31 -21.99 0.63
C THR A 210 -1.89 -21.65 0.22
N VAL A 211 -1.72 -21.09 -1.00
CA VAL A 211 -0.44 -20.60 -1.49
C VAL A 211 -0.58 -19.17 -2.00
N LEU A 212 0.33 -18.27 -1.56
CA LEU A 212 0.44 -16.90 -2.05
C LEU A 212 1.60 -16.80 -3.04
N LEU A 213 1.30 -16.40 -4.26
CA LEU A 213 2.26 -16.30 -5.36
C LEU A 213 2.17 -14.95 -6.08
N THR A 214 3.27 -14.58 -6.74
CA THR A 214 3.36 -13.45 -7.68
C THR A 214 3.67 -13.95 -9.11
N PRO A 215 2.75 -14.69 -9.76
CA PRO A 215 3.06 -15.53 -10.93
C PRO A 215 3.30 -14.75 -12.21
N ALA A 216 2.86 -13.50 -12.32
CA ALA A 216 3.15 -12.66 -13.48
C ALA A 216 4.59 -12.15 -13.48
N HIS A 217 5.11 -11.81 -12.28
CA HIS A 217 6.42 -11.25 -12.06
C HIS A 217 6.80 -11.49 -10.59
N GLN A 218 7.55 -12.56 -10.33
CA GLN A 218 7.94 -12.97 -8.98
C GLN A 218 8.63 -11.83 -8.24
N PHE A 219 8.12 -11.51 -7.07
CA PHE A 219 8.69 -10.46 -6.25
C PHE A 219 9.67 -11.01 -5.20
N PRO A 220 10.92 -10.50 -5.15
CA PRO A 220 11.50 -9.48 -6.03
C PRO A 220 12.38 -10.04 -7.15
N THR A 221 12.54 -11.36 -7.31
CA THR A 221 13.56 -11.97 -8.20
C THR A 221 13.30 -11.70 -9.69
N GLY A 222 12.06 -11.34 -10.06
CA GLY A 222 11.74 -10.84 -11.39
C GLY A 222 11.48 -11.93 -12.45
N GLY A 223 11.40 -13.20 -12.07
CA GLY A 223 11.03 -14.30 -12.98
C GLY A 223 9.49 -14.47 -13.10
N PRO A 224 8.94 -14.90 -14.23
CA PRO A 224 7.54 -15.32 -14.31
C PRO A 224 7.42 -16.75 -13.80
N LEU A 225 6.24 -17.12 -13.32
CA LEU A 225 5.93 -18.52 -13.07
C LEU A 225 5.82 -19.27 -14.41
N HIS A 226 6.67 -20.29 -14.61
CA HIS A 226 6.73 -21.07 -15.84
C HIS A 226 5.35 -21.68 -16.18
N PRO A 227 4.97 -21.80 -17.47
CA PRO A 227 3.66 -22.33 -17.87
C PRO A 227 3.30 -23.68 -17.24
N GLU A 228 4.26 -24.61 -17.15
CA GLU A 228 4.04 -25.91 -16.52
C GLU A 228 3.76 -25.78 -15.02
N ARG A 229 4.45 -24.86 -14.32
CA ARG A 229 4.20 -24.59 -12.89
C ARG A 229 2.86 -23.88 -12.67
N ARG A 230 2.41 -23.07 -13.64
CA ARG A 230 1.06 -22.46 -13.61
C ARG A 230 -0.02 -23.53 -13.73
N ALA A 231 0.16 -24.53 -14.58
CA ALA A 231 -0.73 -25.68 -14.65
C ALA A 231 -0.65 -26.52 -13.37
N ALA A 232 0.54 -26.84 -12.90
CA ALA A 232 0.76 -27.66 -11.73
C ALA A 232 0.16 -27.07 -10.43
N VAL A 233 0.20 -25.74 -10.24
CA VAL A 233 -0.42 -25.13 -9.04
C VAL A 233 -1.94 -25.18 -9.10
N VAL A 234 -2.53 -25.09 -10.28
CA VAL A 234 -3.98 -25.28 -10.47
C VAL A 234 -4.37 -26.74 -10.21
N ASP A 235 -3.58 -27.69 -10.72
CA ASP A 235 -3.82 -29.13 -10.50
C ASP A 235 -3.67 -29.49 -9.01
N TRP A 236 -2.67 -28.91 -8.32
CA TRP A 236 -2.53 -29.04 -6.88
C TRP A 236 -3.78 -28.53 -6.15
N ALA A 237 -4.26 -27.33 -6.49
CA ALA A 237 -5.43 -26.73 -5.85
C ALA A 237 -6.69 -27.59 -6.04
N ARG A 238 -6.92 -28.13 -7.24
CA ARG A 238 -8.03 -29.05 -7.56
C ARG A 238 -7.93 -30.37 -6.80
N ALA A 239 -6.73 -30.93 -6.74
CA ALA A 239 -6.52 -32.23 -6.10
C ALA A 239 -6.66 -32.17 -4.56
N THR A 240 -6.30 -31.05 -3.96
CA THR A 240 -6.30 -30.88 -2.49
C THR A 240 -7.49 -30.08 -1.96
N GLY A 241 -8.27 -29.43 -2.82
CA GLY A 241 -9.24 -28.42 -2.42
C GLY A 241 -8.58 -27.12 -1.97
N GLY A 242 -7.31 -26.94 -2.25
CA GLY A 242 -6.50 -25.79 -1.85
C GLY A 242 -6.87 -24.50 -2.58
N LEU A 243 -6.31 -23.37 -2.10
CA LEU A 243 -6.54 -22.02 -2.63
C LEU A 243 -5.24 -21.40 -3.10
N VAL A 244 -5.24 -20.85 -4.31
CA VAL A 244 -4.14 -20.03 -4.84
C VAL A 244 -4.50 -18.55 -4.71
N LEU A 245 -3.65 -17.77 -4.06
CA LEU A 245 -3.74 -16.32 -4.00
C LEU A 245 -2.72 -15.73 -4.97
N GLU A 246 -3.20 -15.15 -6.05
CA GLU A 246 -2.39 -14.49 -7.06
C GLU A 246 -2.30 -13.00 -6.76
N ASP A 247 -1.14 -12.52 -6.28
CA ASP A 247 -0.87 -11.08 -6.12
C ASP A 247 -0.34 -10.52 -7.44
N ASP A 248 -1.23 -9.85 -8.19
CA ASP A 248 -0.96 -9.23 -9.48
C ASP A 248 -0.61 -7.74 -9.30
N TYR A 249 0.51 -7.47 -8.62
CA TYR A 249 0.90 -6.13 -8.20
C TYR A 249 1.41 -5.23 -9.33
N ASP A 250 1.93 -5.80 -10.43
CA ASP A 250 2.54 -5.06 -11.55
C ASP A 250 2.31 -5.69 -12.94
N GLY A 251 1.34 -6.56 -13.06
CA GLY A 251 1.05 -7.31 -14.30
C GLY A 251 0.73 -6.44 -15.52
N GLU A 252 0.39 -5.16 -15.33
CA GLU A 252 0.26 -4.21 -16.43
C GLU A 252 1.62 -3.82 -17.06
N PHE A 253 2.75 -4.03 -16.37
CA PHE A 253 4.07 -3.54 -16.77
C PHE A 253 4.96 -4.63 -17.41
N ARG A 254 4.45 -5.30 -18.45
CA ARG A 254 5.25 -6.20 -19.29
C ARG A 254 5.83 -5.43 -20.49
N TYR A 255 7.14 -5.63 -20.76
CA TYR A 255 7.88 -4.95 -21.85
C TYR A 255 8.20 -5.88 -23.00
N ASP A 256 8.27 -7.17 -22.74
CA ASP A 256 8.21 -8.20 -23.75
C ASP A 256 6.80 -8.17 -24.40
N ARG A 257 6.69 -8.49 -25.65
CA ARG A 257 5.44 -8.36 -26.43
C ARG A 257 4.38 -9.41 -26.10
N GLN A 258 4.61 -10.26 -25.08
CA GLN A 258 3.68 -11.35 -24.73
C GLN A 258 2.97 -11.05 -23.41
N PRO A 259 1.68 -10.68 -23.44
CA PRO A 259 0.88 -10.60 -22.23
C PRO A 259 0.78 -12.00 -21.59
N VAL A 260 1.10 -12.12 -20.33
CA VAL A 260 0.82 -13.33 -19.55
C VAL A 260 -0.53 -13.15 -18.88
N GLY A 261 -1.48 -14.04 -19.17
CA GLY A 261 -2.78 -14.05 -18.51
C GLY A 261 -2.65 -14.34 -17.02
N ALA A 262 -3.65 -13.98 -16.22
CA ALA A 262 -3.72 -14.34 -14.82
C ALA A 262 -3.89 -15.86 -14.66
N VAL A 263 -3.37 -16.43 -13.57
CA VAL A 263 -3.62 -17.84 -13.20
C VAL A 263 -5.10 -18.05 -12.90
N GLN A 264 -5.76 -17.00 -12.35
CA GLN A 264 -7.19 -17.00 -12.09
C GLN A 264 -8.03 -17.39 -13.31
N GLY A 265 -7.62 -16.99 -14.51
CA GLY A 265 -8.30 -17.36 -15.75
C GLY A 265 -8.28 -18.87 -16.05
N LEU A 266 -7.33 -19.63 -15.49
CA LEU A 266 -7.25 -21.09 -15.64
C LEU A 266 -8.24 -21.81 -14.71
N ASP A 267 -8.46 -21.28 -13.49
CA ASP A 267 -9.40 -21.86 -12.53
C ASP A 267 -10.00 -20.81 -11.59
N PRO A 268 -11.15 -20.21 -11.94
CA PRO A 268 -11.83 -19.22 -11.11
C PRO A 268 -12.35 -19.74 -9.77
N GLU A 269 -12.44 -21.06 -9.59
CA GLU A 269 -12.98 -21.66 -8.36
C GLU A 269 -11.91 -21.96 -7.31
N HIS A 270 -10.63 -21.99 -7.71
CA HIS A 270 -9.51 -22.23 -6.79
C HIS A 270 -8.49 -21.10 -6.75
N VAL A 271 -8.66 -20.04 -7.56
CA VAL A 271 -7.71 -18.94 -7.62
C VAL A 271 -8.38 -17.62 -7.28
N VAL A 272 -7.84 -16.92 -6.31
CA VAL A 272 -8.15 -15.53 -5.98
C VAL A 272 -7.14 -14.63 -6.68
N LEU A 273 -7.60 -13.65 -7.45
CA LEU A 273 -6.73 -12.59 -7.96
C LEU A 273 -6.80 -11.37 -7.03
N ILE A 274 -5.65 -10.86 -6.62
CA ILE A 274 -5.52 -9.63 -5.85
C ILE A 274 -4.87 -8.58 -6.76
N GLY A 275 -5.54 -7.42 -6.92
CA GLY A 275 -5.01 -6.32 -7.72
C GLY A 275 -5.19 -4.96 -7.04
N SER A 276 -4.47 -3.96 -7.53
CA SER A 276 -4.62 -2.58 -7.04
C SER A 276 -4.09 -1.56 -8.04
N VAL A 277 -4.55 -0.31 -7.91
CA VAL A 277 -3.99 0.83 -8.65
C VAL A 277 -2.77 1.45 -7.96
N SER A 278 -2.27 0.85 -6.90
CA SER A 278 -1.18 1.41 -6.09
C SER A 278 0.12 1.59 -6.86
N LYS A 279 0.40 0.73 -7.83
CA LYS A 279 1.62 0.77 -8.65
C LYS A 279 1.40 1.46 -9.99
N SER A 280 0.19 1.39 -10.53
CA SER A 280 -0.14 1.98 -11.83
C SER A 280 -0.53 3.46 -11.74
N LEU A 281 -1.18 3.88 -10.64
CA LEU A 281 -1.60 5.26 -10.41
C LEU A 281 -0.95 5.87 -9.17
N SER A 282 -1.44 5.49 -8.00
CA SER A 282 -0.92 5.99 -6.71
C SER A 282 -1.37 5.11 -5.55
N PRO A 283 -0.47 4.83 -4.59
CA PRO A 283 -0.84 4.12 -3.37
C PRO A 283 -1.77 4.94 -2.45
N THR A 284 -1.90 6.25 -2.68
CA THR A 284 -2.74 7.13 -1.86
C THR A 284 -4.22 7.06 -2.21
N LEU A 285 -4.59 6.52 -3.38
CA LEU A 285 -5.98 6.29 -3.77
C LEU A 285 -6.65 5.22 -2.91
N ARG A 286 -5.87 4.30 -2.35
CA ARG A 286 -6.38 3.23 -1.48
C ARG A 286 -7.48 2.39 -2.14
N ILE A 287 -7.31 2.07 -3.44
CA ILE A 287 -8.21 1.20 -4.19
C ILE A 287 -7.45 -0.03 -4.65
N GLY A 288 -7.97 -1.17 -4.25
CA GLY A 288 -7.61 -2.49 -4.71
C GLY A 288 -8.87 -3.35 -4.83
N TRP A 289 -8.70 -4.56 -5.31
CA TRP A 289 -9.79 -5.52 -5.51
C TRP A 289 -9.31 -6.94 -5.29
N MET A 290 -10.25 -7.80 -4.98
CA MET A 290 -10.12 -9.25 -5.04
C MET A 290 -11.14 -9.77 -6.04
N VAL A 291 -10.72 -10.69 -6.93
CA VAL A 291 -11.61 -11.50 -7.75
C VAL A 291 -11.68 -12.87 -7.08
N LEU A 292 -12.82 -13.22 -6.54
CA LEU A 292 -12.98 -14.33 -5.61
C LEU A 292 -13.68 -15.54 -6.26
N PRO A 293 -13.37 -16.77 -5.86
CA PRO A 293 -14.30 -17.87 -5.95
C PRO A 293 -15.64 -17.52 -5.30
N GLU A 294 -16.76 -17.91 -5.92
CA GLU A 294 -18.12 -17.58 -5.43
C GLU A 294 -18.28 -17.89 -3.95
N ARG A 295 -17.80 -19.07 -3.50
CA ARG A 295 -17.89 -19.53 -2.10
C ARG A 295 -17.21 -18.64 -1.08
N LEU A 296 -16.31 -17.75 -1.48
CA LEU A 296 -15.57 -16.85 -0.58
C LEU A 296 -16.16 -15.44 -0.49
N VAL A 297 -17.08 -15.07 -1.40
CA VAL A 297 -17.57 -13.69 -1.50
C VAL A 297 -18.25 -13.27 -0.19
N ASP A 298 -19.21 -14.04 0.30
CA ASP A 298 -19.97 -13.69 1.50
C ASP A 298 -19.07 -13.62 2.75
N GLY A 299 -18.18 -14.61 2.93
CA GLY A 299 -17.22 -14.62 4.05
C GLY A 299 -16.27 -13.41 4.03
N VAL A 300 -15.80 -13.01 2.85
CA VAL A 300 -14.93 -11.83 2.71
C VAL A 300 -15.72 -10.54 2.96
N VAL A 301 -16.97 -10.45 2.53
CA VAL A 301 -17.87 -9.32 2.80
C VAL A 301 -18.14 -9.20 4.30
N GLU A 302 -18.43 -10.32 4.98
CA GLU A 302 -18.63 -10.37 6.43
C GLU A 302 -17.37 -9.94 7.19
N ALA A 303 -16.20 -10.47 6.82
CA ALA A 303 -14.92 -10.10 7.42
C ALA A 303 -14.56 -8.61 7.21
N LYS A 304 -14.99 -8.02 6.08
CA LYS A 304 -14.83 -6.61 5.78
C LYS A 304 -15.75 -5.72 6.62
N GLY A 305 -16.94 -6.24 6.97
CA GLY A 305 -17.97 -5.52 7.70
C GLY A 305 -18.94 -4.78 6.79
N GLU A 306 -20.22 -4.99 7.02
CA GLU A 306 -21.32 -4.43 6.18
C GLU A 306 -21.36 -2.91 6.14
N ARG A 307 -20.88 -2.24 7.18
CA ARG A 307 -20.96 -0.78 7.34
C ARG A 307 -19.67 -0.05 7.03
N GLU A 308 -18.59 -0.78 6.81
CA GLU A 308 -17.28 -0.18 6.57
C GLU A 308 -17.01 -0.05 5.08
N GLN A 309 -16.93 1.18 4.61
CA GLN A 309 -16.48 1.50 3.26
C GLN A 309 -14.99 1.85 3.33
N TRP A 310 -14.15 0.91 2.93
CA TRP A 310 -12.69 1.03 2.99
C TRP A 310 -12.09 1.93 1.91
N SER A 311 -12.90 2.41 0.98
CA SER A 311 -12.51 3.41 0.00
C SER A 311 -13.67 4.33 -0.34
N SER A 312 -13.35 5.58 -0.65
CA SER A 312 -14.32 6.62 -0.98
C SER A 312 -15.16 6.25 -2.21
N ALA A 313 -16.48 6.40 -2.12
CA ALA A 313 -17.38 6.21 -3.26
C ALA A 313 -17.02 7.14 -4.43
N THR A 314 -16.61 8.37 -4.15
CA THR A 314 -16.20 9.33 -5.17
C THR A 314 -14.96 8.89 -5.93
N GLU A 315 -13.97 8.30 -5.24
CA GLU A 315 -12.77 7.75 -5.86
C GLU A 315 -13.10 6.50 -6.68
N GLN A 316 -14.02 5.66 -6.19
CA GLN A 316 -14.47 4.48 -6.92
C GLN A 316 -15.17 4.87 -8.22
N LEU A 317 -16.11 5.82 -8.19
CA LEU A 317 -16.80 6.33 -9.37
C LEU A 317 -15.84 6.99 -10.36
N THR A 318 -14.86 7.75 -9.84
CA THR A 318 -13.82 8.37 -10.67
C THR A 318 -12.98 7.31 -11.38
N LEU A 319 -12.57 6.26 -10.67
CA LEU A 319 -11.79 5.19 -11.26
C LEU A 319 -12.59 4.40 -12.29
N ALA A 320 -13.89 4.15 -12.05
CA ALA A 320 -14.78 3.51 -13.02
C ALA A 320 -14.77 4.27 -14.36
N ASP A 321 -15.09 5.56 -14.35
CA ASP A 321 -15.03 6.41 -15.53
C ASP A 321 -13.62 6.44 -16.16
N PHE A 322 -12.57 6.48 -15.33
CA PHE A 322 -11.19 6.52 -15.79
C PHE A 322 -10.81 5.25 -16.57
N VAL A 323 -11.34 4.09 -16.16
CA VAL A 323 -11.17 2.80 -16.85
C VAL A 323 -12.03 2.77 -18.11
N GLU A 324 -13.33 3.01 -18.01
CA GLU A 324 -14.31 2.93 -19.11
C GLU A 324 -14.00 3.90 -20.25
N SER A 325 -13.56 5.12 -19.94
CA SER A 325 -13.15 6.12 -20.94
C SER A 325 -11.84 5.77 -21.66
N GLY A 326 -11.17 4.69 -21.28
CA GLY A 326 -9.86 4.28 -21.79
C GLY A 326 -8.72 5.21 -21.33
N ALA A 327 -8.97 6.11 -20.37
CA ALA A 327 -7.93 6.99 -19.83
C ALA A 327 -6.88 6.20 -19.05
N TYR A 328 -7.31 5.15 -18.34
CA TYR A 328 -6.44 4.22 -17.63
C TYR A 328 -5.51 3.48 -18.60
N ASP A 329 -6.03 2.91 -19.69
CA ASP A 329 -5.22 2.24 -20.71
C ASP A 329 -4.16 3.17 -21.32
N ARG A 330 -4.52 4.43 -21.59
CA ARG A 330 -3.58 5.44 -22.11
C ARG A 330 -2.49 5.77 -21.09
N HIS A 331 -2.85 5.86 -19.82
CA HIS A 331 -1.90 6.10 -18.73
C HIS A 331 -0.94 4.92 -18.57
N VAL A 332 -1.44 3.70 -18.43
CA VAL A 332 -0.63 2.46 -18.28
C VAL A 332 0.33 2.31 -19.46
N ARG A 333 -0.13 2.57 -20.68
CA ARG A 333 0.71 2.50 -21.91
C ARG A 333 1.88 3.49 -21.84
N ARG A 334 1.63 4.73 -21.41
CA ARG A 334 2.65 5.75 -21.22
C ARG A 334 3.65 5.37 -20.13
N MET A 335 3.16 4.86 -18.99
CA MET A 335 4.00 4.42 -17.89
C MET A 335 4.85 3.20 -18.26
N ARG A 336 4.28 2.23 -19.00
CA ARG A 336 5.02 1.08 -19.53
C ARG A 336 6.22 1.50 -20.40
N GLN A 337 6.01 2.46 -21.30
CA GLN A 337 7.10 3.00 -22.13
C GLN A 337 8.16 3.73 -21.29
N ARG A 338 7.75 4.48 -20.28
CA ARG A 338 8.67 5.17 -19.36
C ARG A 338 9.51 4.19 -18.56
N HIS A 339 8.89 3.18 -17.97
CA HIS A 339 9.59 2.18 -17.17
C HIS A 339 10.52 1.31 -18.02
N ARG A 340 10.09 0.95 -19.24
CA ARG A 340 10.96 0.27 -20.19
C ARG A 340 12.23 1.07 -20.47
N ARG A 341 12.11 2.36 -20.86
CA ARG A 341 13.29 3.21 -21.12
C ARG A 341 14.22 3.30 -19.92
N ARG A 342 13.66 3.39 -18.70
CA ARG A 342 14.45 3.45 -17.48
C ARG A 342 15.20 2.14 -17.22
N ARG A 343 14.53 1.01 -17.38
CA ARG A 343 15.17 -0.30 -17.27
C ARG A 343 16.30 -0.45 -18.30
N ASP A 344 16.01 -0.14 -19.55
CA ASP A 344 17.01 -0.23 -20.61
C ASP A 344 18.23 0.65 -20.27
N ARG A 345 18.02 1.88 -19.78
CA ARG A 345 19.10 2.76 -19.35
C ARG A 345 19.88 2.23 -18.14
N LEU A 346 19.22 1.60 -17.17
CA LEU A 346 19.88 0.91 -16.05
C LEU A 346 20.83 -0.18 -16.58
N VAL A 347 20.33 -1.02 -17.49
CA VAL A 347 21.10 -2.13 -18.07
C VAL A 347 22.31 -1.60 -18.85
N GLU A 348 22.13 -0.58 -19.69
CA GLU A 348 23.22 0.06 -20.45
C GLU A 348 24.31 0.61 -19.52
N VAL A 349 23.93 1.40 -18.52
CA VAL A 349 24.90 2.00 -17.58
C VAL A 349 25.66 0.94 -16.79
N LEU A 350 24.99 -0.13 -16.38
CA LEU A 350 25.67 -1.23 -15.69
C LEU A 350 26.60 -2.01 -16.62
N ALA A 351 26.22 -2.26 -17.87
CA ALA A 351 27.08 -2.89 -18.86
C ALA A 351 28.38 -2.08 -19.14
N GLU A 352 28.27 -0.75 -19.11
CA GLU A 352 29.41 0.14 -19.31
C GLU A 352 30.31 0.26 -18.07
N ARG A 353 29.74 0.32 -16.86
CA ARG A 353 30.44 0.77 -15.64
C ARG A 353 30.62 -0.31 -14.59
N ALA A 354 29.85 -1.39 -14.65
CA ALA A 354 29.89 -2.51 -13.72
C ALA A 354 29.55 -3.84 -14.45
N PRO A 355 30.30 -4.23 -15.51
CA PRO A 355 29.96 -5.38 -16.37
C PRO A 355 29.97 -6.72 -15.63
N HIS A 356 30.59 -6.80 -14.47
CA HIS A 356 30.62 -7.96 -13.59
C HIS A 356 29.31 -8.13 -12.77
N VAL A 357 28.43 -7.13 -12.73
CA VAL A 357 27.16 -7.17 -12.02
C VAL A 357 26.06 -7.58 -12.99
N ARG A 358 25.45 -8.73 -12.75
CA ARG A 358 24.40 -9.26 -13.59
C ARG A 358 23.02 -8.70 -13.17
N VAL A 359 22.26 -8.18 -14.14
CA VAL A 359 20.86 -7.81 -13.96
C VAL A 359 19.99 -9.04 -14.21
N THR A 360 19.21 -9.48 -13.24
CA THR A 360 18.36 -10.66 -13.34
C THR A 360 16.88 -10.29 -13.49
N GLY A 361 16.07 -11.28 -13.81
CA GLY A 361 14.66 -11.14 -14.08
C GLY A 361 14.35 -10.79 -15.53
N ILE A 362 13.06 -10.87 -15.87
CA ILE A 362 12.58 -10.56 -17.23
C ILE A 362 12.42 -9.06 -17.46
N ALA A 363 12.22 -8.68 -18.72
CA ALA A 363 11.93 -7.29 -19.07
C ALA A 363 10.45 -6.94 -18.70
N ALA A 364 10.21 -6.78 -17.41
CA ALA A 364 8.90 -6.46 -16.84
C ALA A 364 9.02 -5.68 -15.53
N GLY A 365 7.90 -5.24 -15.01
CA GLY A 365 7.76 -4.73 -13.66
C GLY A 365 8.29 -3.33 -13.41
N LEU A 366 8.64 -3.07 -12.17
CA LEU A 366 8.99 -1.76 -11.65
C LEU A 366 10.37 -1.71 -11.01
N HIS A 367 11.04 -2.88 -10.94
CA HIS A 367 12.35 -3.08 -10.33
C HIS A 367 13.15 -4.15 -11.09
N ALA A 368 14.42 -4.24 -10.78
CA ALA A 368 15.31 -5.31 -11.21
C ALA A 368 16.16 -5.76 -10.03
N VAL A 369 16.66 -6.98 -10.07
CA VAL A 369 17.65 -7.46 -9.11
C VAL A 369 19.03 -7.43 -9.74
N LEU A 370 19.98 -6.85 -9.02
CA LEU A 370 21.39 -6.90 -9.35
C LEU A 370 22.06 -8.00 -8.52
N GLU A 371 22.59 -9.02 -9.16
CA GLU A 371 23.35 -10.04 -8.45
C GLU A 371 24.72 -9.50 -8.04
N LEU A 372 25.08 -9.75 -6.78
CA LEU A 372 26.33 -9.34 -6.20
C LEU A 372 27.21 -10.56 -5.84
N PRO A 373 28.52 -10.38 -5.77
CA PRO A 373 29.39 -11.41 -5.22
C PRO A 373 28.99 -11.79 -3.78
N PRO A 374 29.08 -13.07 -3.40
CA PRO A 374 28.68 -13.51 -2.06
C PRO A 374 29.39 -12.73 -0.94
N GLY A 375 28.62 -12.37 0.10
CA GLY A 375 29.10 -11.63 1.27
C GLY A 375 29.23 -10.12 1.08
N THR A 376 28.88 -9.56 -0.10
CA THR A 376 29.09 -8.13 -0.40
C THR A 376 27.86 -7.26 -0.24
N GLU A 377 26.67 -7.81 -0.20
CA GLU A 377 25.40 -7.06 -0.17
C GLU A 377 25.35 -5.97 0.90
N ARG A 378 25.66 -6.34 2.15
CA ARG A 378 25.62 -5.41 3.27
C ARG A 378 26.59 -4.24 3.11
N ALA A 379 27.78 -4.50 2.56
CA ALA A 379 28.78 -3.47 2.31
C ALA A 379 28.32 -2.51 1.22
N VAL A 380 27.70 -3.03 0.15
CA VAL A 380 27.17 -2.25 -0.98
C VAL A 380 25.99 -1.39 -0.55
N VAL A 381 25.03 -1.92 0.22
CA VAL A 381 23.93 -1.13 0.76
C VAL A 381 24.44 0.02 1.63
N LYS A 382 25.46 -0.24 2.46
CA LYS A 382 26.09 0.81 3.27
C LYS A 382 26.82 1.84 2.41
N ALA A 383 27.53 1.42 1.37
CA ALA A 383 28.21 2.31 0.43
C ALA A 383 27.19 3.19 -0.33
N ALA A 384 26.06 2.62 -0.75
CA ALA A 384 24.97 3.36 -1.37
C ALA A 384 24.45 4.47 -0.45
N ALA A 385 24.21 4.16 0.83
CA ALA A 385 23.76 5.14 1.81
C ALA A 385 24.76 6.31 1.96
N TRP A 386 26.07 6.04 1.94
CA TRP A 386 27.13 7.06 1.92
C TRP A 386 27.10 7.94 0.67
N GLN A 387 26.61 7.43 -0.46
CA GLN A 387 26.37 8.18 -1.69
C GLN A 387 25.05 8.95 -1.69
N GLY A 388 24.31 8.93 -0.57
CA GLY A 388 22.97 9.51 -0.48
C GLY A 388 21.92 8.75 -1.28
N LEU A 389 22.16 7.48 -1.59
CA LEU A 389 21.25 6.59 -2.34
C LEU A 389 20.55 5.62 -1.38
N ALA A 390 19.23 5.60 -1.40
CA ALA A 390 18.44 4.53 -0.79
C ALA A 390 18.25 3.38 -1.78
N VAL A 391 18.64 2.18 -1.35
CA VAL A 391 18.44 0.91 -2.06
C VAL A 391 18.36 -0.21 -1.03
N GLU A 392 17.70 -1.31 -1.37
CA GLU A 392 17.51 -2.45 -0.45
C GLU A 392 18.25 -3.68 -0.95
N GLY A 393 18.79 -4.45 0.00
CA GLY A 393 19.41 -5.73 -0.28
C GLY A 393 18.37 -6.83 -0.48
N LEU A 394 18.69 -7.83 -1.29
CA LEU A 394 17.83 -8.97 -1.59
C LEU A 394 17.56 -9.82 -0.34
N SER A 395 18.53 -9.93 0.56
CA SER A 395 18.39 -10.68 1.82
C SER A 395 17.24 -10.18 2.70
N GLY A 396 16.92 -8.87 2.61
CA GLY A 396 15.80 -8.27 3.34
C GLY A 396 14.41 -8.78 2.93
N TYR A 397 14.32 -9.45 1.78
CA TYR A 397 13.07 -10.00 1.25
C TYR A 397 12.94 -11.52 1.46
N ARG A 398 13.95 -12.15 2.05
CA ARG A 398 13.95 -13.59 2.29
C ARG A 398 13.06 -13.95 3.46
N HIS A 399 12.29 -15.03 3.31
CA HIS A 399 11.47 -15.56 4.41
C HIS A 399 12.38 -16.04 5.56
N PRO A 400 12.06 -15.74 6.83
CA PRO A 400 12.91 -16.10 7.97
C PRO A 400 13.21 -17.59 8.09
N ASP A 401 12.24 -18.43 7.75
CA ASP A 401 12.34 -19.90 7.84
C ASP A 401 12.92 -20.54 6.57
N SER A 402 13.29 -19.76 5.56
CA SER A 402 13.99 -20.30 4.38
C SER A 402 15.36 -20.84 4.80
N ARG A 403 15.58 -22.12 4.64
CA ARG A 403 16.88 -22.74 4.90
C ARG A 403 17.87 -22.23 3.85
N GLY A 404 19.08 -21.91 4.29
CA GLY A 404 20.17 -21.54 3.39
C GLY A 404 20.43 -22.67 2.39
N GLY A 405 20.28 -22.37 1.10
CA GLY A 405 20.42 -23.32 0.01
C GLY A 405 19.09 -23.85 -0.48
N ASP A 406 18.45 -23.16 -1.41
CA ASP A 406 17.19 -23.55 -2.06
C ASP A 406 17.35 -24.74 -3.02
N GLY A 407 18.07 -25.80 -2.58
CA GLY A 407 18.13 -27.07 -3.31
C GLY A 407 18.80 -27.05 -4.69
N ALA A 408 19.30 -25.92 -5.16
CA ALA A 408 20.12 -25.86 -6.36
C ALA A 408 21.56 -26.32 -6.04
N PRO A 409 22.23 -27.07 -6.91
CA PRO A 409 23.66 -27.35 -6.78
C PRO A 409 24.43 -26.01 -6.77
N GLY A 410 24.93 -25.59 -5.61
CA GLY A 410 25.59 -24.31 -5.40
C GLY A 410 24.84 -23.31 -4.51
N GLY A 411 23.75 -23.71 -3.84
CA GLY A 411 22.83 -22.88 -3.06
C GLY A 411 23.42 -22.23 -1.80
N GLY A 412 24.32 -21.25 -2.01
CA GLY A 412 24.66 -20.24 -1.02
C GLY A 412 23.60 -19.15 -0.94
N GLU A 413 23.67 -18.32 0.09
CA GLU A 413 22.86 -17.10 0.19
C GLU A 413 23.07 -16.24 -1.07
N ARG A 414 21.98 -15.86 -1.74
CA ARG A 414 22.06 -14.97 -2.91
C ARG A 414 22.18 -13.54 -2.41
N ASP A 415 23.31 -12.92 -2.65
CA ASP A 415 23.50 -11.49 -2.43
C ASP A 415 23.00 -10.69 -3.64
N GLY A 416 22.32 -9.60 -3.40
CA GLY A 416 21.81 -8.77 -4.47
C GLY A 416 21.22 -7.45 -3.99
N LEU A 417 20.95 -6.56 -4.92
CA LEU A 417 20.20 -5.34 -4.68
C LEU A 417 18.88 -5.38 -5.44
N VAL A 418 17.82 -4.97 -4.77
CA VAL A 418 16.50 -4.74 -5.40
C VAL A 418 16.41 -3.27 -5.78
N VAL A 419 16.50 -2.98 -7.07
CA VAL A 419 16.60 -1.63 -7.62
C VAL A 419 15.29 -1.22 -8.28
N GLY A 420 14.56 -0.32 -7.63
CA GLY A 420 13.30 0.23 -8.15
C GLY A 420 13.52 1.39 -9.12
N TYR A 421 13.36 1.14 -10.41
CA TYR A 421 13.51 2.18 -11.43
C TYR A 421 12.24 3.01 -11.65
N SER A 422 11.13 2.69 -11.02
CA SER A 422 9.89 3.47 -11.07
C SER A 422 9.88 4.67 -10.13
N THR A 423 10.65 4.61 -9.04
CA THR A 423 10.60 5.51 -7.89
C THR A 423 11.20 6.90 -8.17
N PRO A 424 12.39 7.05 -8.76
CA PRO A 424 13.01 8.36 -8.88
C PRO A 424 12.21 9.32 -9.76
N ALA A 425 12.22 10.61 -9.39
CA ALA A 425 11.79 11.66 -10.32
C ALA A 425 12.68 11.65 -11.59
N GLU A 426 12.14 12.11 -12.73
CA GLU A 426 12.84 12.03 -14.01
C GLU A 426 14.22 12.71 -13.98
N HIS A 427 14.29 13.90 -13.39
CA HIS A 427 15.53 14.68 -13.28
C HIS A 427 16.57 14.04 -12.34
N ALA A 428 16.15 13.18 -11.42
CA ALA A 428 17.03 12.54 -10.43
C ALA A 428 17.57 11.18 -10.91
N TYR A 429 17.02 10.60 -11.99
CA TYR A 429 17.31 9.23 -12.37
C TYR A 429 18.77 9.00 -12.78
N ALA A 430 19.35 9.89 -13.58
CA ALA A 430 20.75 9.81 -13.97
C ALA A 430 21.68 9.85 -12.76
N GLY A 431 21.47 10.80 -11.83
CA GLY A 431 22.23 10.90 -10.58
C GLY A 431 22.10 9.67 -9.68
N ALA A 432 20.90 9.05 -9.65
CA ALA A 432 20.67 7.81 -8.92
C ALA A 432 21.50 6.64 -9.50
N LEU A 433 21.57 6.51 -10.83
CA LEU A 433 22.41 5.50 -11.48
C LEU A 433 23.91 5.75 -11.25
N ASP A 434 24.34 7.00 -11.27
CA ASP A 434 25.73 7.36 -10.94
C ASP A 434 26.09 7.00 -9.50
N ALA A 435 25.21 7.29 -8.54
CA ALA A 435 25.41 6.92 -7.14
C ALA A 435 25.43 5.39 -6.97
N LEU A 436 24.56 4.67 -7.68
CA LEU A 436 24.51 3.21 -7.69
C LEU A 436 25.86 2.63 -8.17
N CYS A 437 26.34 3.06 -9.34
CA CYS A 437 27.61 2.55 -9.88
C CYS A 437 28.82 2.82 -8.97
N ARG A 438 28.83 3.94 -8.24
CA ARG A 438 29.89 4.21 -7.26
C ARG A 438 29.82 3.35 -6.01
N ALA A 439 28.65 2.82 -5.70
CA ALA A 439 28.45 1.96 -4.53
C ALA A 439 28.72 0.47 -4.81
N LEU A 440 28.68 0.05 -6.09
CA LEU A 440 28.94 -1.34 -6.48
C LEU A 440 30.39 -1.73 -6.21
N PRO A 441 30.66 -3.01 -5.92
CA PRO A 441 32.03 -3.48 -5.70
C PRO A 441 32.85 -3.33 -7.00
N PRO A 442 34.17 -3.16 -6.92
CA PRO A 442 35.05 -3.23 -8.09
C PRO A 442 35.00 -4.64 -8.72
N ALA A 443 35.41 -4.72 -10.01
CA ALA A 443 35.50 -5.97 -10.74
C ALA A 443 36.54 -6.93 -10.15
#